data_a1078accf092ce23de37a3e6a6185873
#
_entry.id   a1078accf092ce23de37a3e6a6185873
#
_cell.length_a   1.000
_cell.length_b   1.000
_cell.length_c   1.000
_cell.angle_alpha   90.00
_cell.angle_beta   90.00
_cell.angle_gamma   90.00
#
_symmetry.space_group_name_H-M   'P 1'
#
loop_
_entity.id
_entity.type
_entity.pdbx_description
1 polymer ?
#
loop_
_entity_poly.entity_id
_entity_poly.type
_entity_poly.pdbx_seq_one_letter_code
_entity_poly.pdbx_strand_id
1 'polypeptide(L)'
;QSKNESDRTQDTSETVMNGWEEKVNQIRIYSGEKYEMVQEAGSGRICAVTGLNYTYPGEGLGIECDSEAPALEPVLSYKIELPEGCDVHKMLGNLRILEEEDPMLKIVWNEELGEIHAKLMGAVQIEILKSLIKDRFGVDVEFDTGNIVYKETIQNTVEGVGHFEPLRHYAEVHLKMEPGERGSGIVIGTDCSEDMLDKNWQRLILTHLLEKEHRGVLTGSVITDMKITLTAGRAHLKHTEGGDFRQATYRAVRQGLMQAESMLLEPYYDFQLEIPSGMIGRALTDIQRMNGETGTPQTEGEMTTIEGYAPVTGMRDYQMEVNSYTRGQGHLTCTFRGYEP
;
A
#
# COMPACT_ATOMS: atom_id res chain seq x y z
N GLN A 1 -35.51 -12.82 -43.96
CA GLN A 1 -34.42 -13.55 -44.62
C GLN A 1 -33.07 -12.87 -44.31
N SER A 2 -32.16 -13.72 -44.01
CA SER A 2 -30.68 -13.54 -43.85
C SER A 2 -30.17 -12.84 -42.57
N LYS A 3 -29.68 -13.72 -41.76
CA LYS A 3 -28.64 -13.73 -40.75
C LYS A 3 -27.41 -12.90 -41.14
N ASN A 4 -26.85 -12.23 -40.15
CA ASN A 4 -25.41 -12.16 -40.01
C ASN A 4 -25.06 -12.09 -38.51
N GLU A 5 -24.58 -13.22 -38.04
CA GLU A 5 -23.79 -13.36 -36.80
C GLU A 5 -22.47 -12.64 -37.01
N SER A 6 -22.13 -11.75 -36.13
CA SER A 6 -20.75 -11.33 -35.93
C SER A 6 -20.38 -11.55 -34.47
N ASP A 7 -19.52 -12.52 -34.31
CA ASP A 7 -18.68 -12.90 -33.21
C ASP A 7 -18.29 -11.70 -32.35
N ARG A 8 -18.71 -11.73 -31.07
CA ARG A 8 -18.10 -10.93 -29.99
C ARG A 8 -17.49 -11.94 -29.04
N THR A 9 -16.21 -12.17 -29.19
CA THR A 9 -15.36 -12.72 -28.16
C THR A 9 -15.50 -11.83 -26.91
N GLN A 10 -16.24 -12.33 -25.93
CA GLN A 10 -16.27 -11.79 -24.58
C GLN A 10 -14.98 -12.24 -23.88
N ASP A 11 -14.13 -11.26 -23.66
CA ASP A 11 -12.99 -11.36 -22.74
C ASP A 11 -13.58 -11.35 -21.32
N THR A 12 -13.81 -12.53 -20.77
CA THR A 12 -14.28 -12.72 -19.39
C THR A 12 -13.05 -12.81 -18.48
N SER A 13 -12.51 -11.67 -18.08
CA SER A 13 -11.78 -11.59 -16.83
C SER A 13 -12.81 -11.65 -15.69
N GLU A 14 -13.16 -12.84 -15.25
CA GLU A 14 -13.92 -13.04 -14.00
C GLU A 14 -13.01 -12.60 -12.83
N THR A 15 -13.14 -11.34 -12.42
CA THR A 15 -12.74 -10.89 -11.09
C THR A 15 -13.59 -11.66 -10.10
N VAL A 16 -12.98 -12.53 -9.31
CA VAL A 16 -13.66 -13.23 -8.21
C VAL A 16 -14.02 -12.18 -7.16
N MET A 17 -15.21 -11.64 -7.25
CA MET A 17 -15.81 -10.80 -6.22
C MET A 17 -16.14 -11.71 -5.03
N ASN A 18 -15.30 -11.70 -3.99
CA ASN A 18 -15.67 -12.19 -2.68
C ASN A 18 -16.69 -11.22 -2.07
N GLY A 19 -17.94 -11.31 -2.49
CA GLY A 19 -19.03 -10.57 -1.87
C GLY A 19 -19.31 -11.15 -0.47
N TRP A 20 -19.47 -10.28 0.50
CA TRP A 20 -19.95 -10.62 1.84
C TRP A 20 -21.34 -10.01 2.06
N GLU A 21 -22.11 -10.56 2.96
CA GLU A 21 -23.45 -10.08 3.32
C GLU A 21 -23.58 -10.06 4.84
N GLU A 22 -23.91 -8.91 5.38
CA GLU A 22 -24.13 -8.72 6.82
C GLU A 22 -25.44 -7.97 7.08
N LYS A 23 -26.00 -8.17 8.27
CA LYS A 23 -27.25 -7.51 8.67
C LYS A 23 -26.95 -6.18 9.32
N VAL A 24 -27.52 -5.12 8.77
CA VAL A 24 -27.58 -3.80 9.41
C VAL A 24 -28.41 -3.86 10.68
N ASN A 25 -27.83 -3.45 11.80
CA ASN A 25 -28.52 -3.40 13.11
C ASN A 25 -29.24 -2.07 13.32
N GLN A 26 -28.61 -0.95 13.02
CA GLN A 26 -29.16 0.39 13.21
C GLN A 26 -28.68 1.33 12.10
N ILE A 27 -29.53 2.29 11.77
CA ILE A 27 -29.17 3.45 10.94
C ILE A 27 -29.27 4.68 11.85
N ARG A 28 -28.21 5.48 11.91
CA ARG A 28 -28.09 6.65 12.78
C ARG A 28 -27.78 7.90 11.94
N ILE A 29 -28.48 8.97 12.20
CA ILE A 29 -28.18 10.31 11.67
C ILE A 29 -27.60 11.14 12.80
N TYR A 30 -26.35 11.61 12.63
CA TYR A 30 -25.63 12.37 13.65
C TYR A 30 -25.87 13.88 13.47
N SER A 31 -25.95 14.57 14.62
CA SER A 31 -25.92 16.02 14.72
C SER A 31 -24.98 16.40 15.86
N GLY A 32 -23.71 16.65 15.53
CA GLY A 32 -22.62 16.73 16.51
C GLY A 32 -22.40 15.39 17.20
N GLU A 33 -22.33 15.35 18.53
CA GLU A 33 -22.16 14.14 19.32
C GLU A 33 -23.46 13.33 19.52
N LYS A 34 -24.61 13.89 19.17
CA LYS A 34 -25.92 13.24 19.32
C LYS A 34 -26.34 12.60 18.01
N TYR A 35 -27.08 11.50 18.12
CA TYR A 35 -27.67 10.84 16.96
C TYR A 35 -29.15 10.50 17.18
N GLU A 36 -29.85 10.43 16.07
CA GLU A 36 -31.23 9.92 15.97
C GLU A 36 -31.19 8.57 15.23
N MET A 37 -31.88 7.56 15.77
CA MET A 37 -32.07 6.29 15.08
C MET A 37 -33.23 6.41 14.10
N VAL A 38 -32.99 6.03 12.84
CA VAL A 38 -34.00 6.04 11.78
C VAL A 38 -34.19 4.64 11.21
N GLN A 39 -35.37 4.38 10.63
CA GLN A 39 -35.65 3.09 9.99
C GLN A 39 -35.13 3.06 8.55
N GLU A 40 -35.01 4.22 7.92
CA GLU A 40 -34.52 4.38 6.55
C GLU A 40 -33.83 5.74 6.42
N ALA A 41 -32.83 5.79 5.53
CA ALA A 41 -32.16 7.02 5.12
C ALA A 41 -32.30 7.15 3.60
N GLY A 42 -32.88 8.27 3.15
CA GLY A 42 -33.05 8.55 1.73
C GLY A 42 -31.72 8.87 1.04
N SER A 43 -31.69 8.69 -0.28
CA SER A 43 -30.53 9.03 -1.12
C SER A 43 -30.04 10.46 -0.89
N GLY A 44 -28.71 10.64 -0.82
CA GLY A 44 -28.06 11.92 -0.54
C GLY A 44 -27.97 12.29 0.95
N ARG A 45 -28.43 11.44 1.87
CA ARG A 45 -28.25 11.65 3.32
C ARG A 45 -27.03 10.88 3.84
N ILE A 46 -26.23 11.58 4.63
CA ILE A 46 -25.13 10.97 5.37
C ILE A 46 -25.70 10.30 6.61
N CYS A 47 -25.44 9.01 6.78
CA CYS A 47 -25.85 8.24 7.96
C CYS A 47 -24.73 7.28 8.38
N ALA A 48 -24.74 6.88 9.63
CA ALA A 48 -23.89 5.80 10.12
C ALA A 48 -24.71 4.52 10.22
N VAL A 49 -24.11 3.41 9.83
CA VAL A 49 -24.70 2.07 9.87
C VAL A 49 -23.93 1.23 10.87
N THR A 50 -24.63 0.44 11.69
CA THR A 50 -24.01 -0.46 12.66
C THR A 50 -24.34 -1.91 12.36
N GLY A 51 -23.42 -2.82 12.71
CA GLY A 51 -23.58 -4.27 12.54
C GLY A 51 -22.79 -4.83 11.35
N LEU A 52 -21.98 -4.01 10.69
CA LEU A 52 -21.08 -4.44 9.65
C LEU A 52 -19.67 -4.60 10.26
N ASN A 53 -19.06 -5.78 10.08
CA ASN A 53 -17.76 -6.12 10.66
C ASN A 53 -16.67 -6.28 9.60
N TYR A 54 -17.06 -6.45 8.32
CA TYR A 54 -16.14 -6.70 7.22
C TYR A 54 -15.90 -5.46 6.33
N THR A 55 -16.69 -4.40 6.52
CA THR A 55 -16.57 -3.18 5.73
C THR A 55 -15.31 -2.40 6.08
N TYR A 56 -14.76 -1.71 5.08
CA TYR A 56 -13.59 -0.83 5.21
C TYR A 56 -13.86 0.56 4.58
N PRO A 57 -13.10 1.59 4.96
CA PRO A 57 -13.27 2.91 4.36
C PRO A 57 -13.04 2.89 2.85
N GLY A 58 -14.02 3.42 2.11
CA GLY A 58 -14.00 3.44 0.64
C GLY A 58 -14.70 2.28 -0.03
N GLU A 59 -15.14 1.28 0.71
CA GLU A 59 -15.92 0.18 0.17
C GLU A 59 -17.33 0.62 -0.22
N GLY A 60 -17.75 0.25 -1.43
CA GLY A 60 -19.11 0.45 -1.91
C GLY A 60 -20.05 -0.62 -1.36
N LEU A 61 -21.19 -0.22 -0.82
CA LEU A 61 -22.17 -1.14 -0.26
C LEU A 61 -23.39 -1.27 -1.18
N GLY A 62 -23.85 -2.49 -1.39
CA GLY A 62 -25.01 -2.81 -2.21
C GLY A 62 -24.71 -2.68 -3.70
N ILE A 63 -25.23 -1.63 -4.35
CA ILE A 63 -25.04 -1.37 -5.79
C ILE A 63 -23.95 -0.33 -6.07
N GLU A 64 -23.40 0.28 -5.04
CA GLU A 64 -22.34 1.27 -5.17
C GLU A 64 -21.01 0.59 -5.48
N CYS A 65 -20.18 1.24 -6.30
CA CYS A 65 -18.82 0.80 -6.56
C CYS A 65 -17.90 1.31 -5.45
N ASP A 66 -16.81 0.59 -5.23
CA ASP A 66 -15.74 1.05 -4.35
C ASP A 66 -15.23 2.41 -4.82
N SER A 67 -14.86 3.27 -3.87
CA SER A 67 -14.15 4.49 -4.20
C SER A 67 -12.76 4.16 -4.77
N GLU A 68 -12.24 5.01 -5.64
CA GLU A 68 -10.85 4.88 -6.08
C GLU A 68 -9.94 4.88 -4.85
N ALA A 69 -9.01 3.92 -4.83
CA ALA A 69 -7.99 3.88 -3.78
C ALA A 69 -7.25 5.23 -3.73
N PRO A 70 -6.88 5.74 -2.55
CA PRO A 70 -6.14 6.98 -2.45
C PRO A 70 -4.89 6.90 -3.33
N ALA A 71 -4.74 7.86 -4.25
CA ALA A 71 -3.56 7.95 -5.12
C ALA A 71 -2.27 8.24 -4.34
N LEU A 72 -2.40 8.62 -3.05
CA LEU A 72 -1.30 8.95 -2.17
C LEU A 72 -0.93 7.75 -1.30
N GLU A 73 0.32 7.34 -1.37
CA GLU A 73 0.88 6.27 -0.54
C GLU A 73 1.88 6.88 0.47
N PRO A 74 1.77 6.54 1.78
CA PRO A 74 2.71 7.06 2.76
C PRO A 74 4.10 6.44 2.53
N VAL A 75 5.09 7.30 2.31
CA VAL A 75 6.46 6.92 1.95
C VAL A 75 7.48 7.09 3.07
N LEU A 76 7.06 7.65 4.20
CA LEU A 76 7.88 7.84 5.38
C LEU A 76 7.37 6.94 6.51
N SER A 77 8.28 6.24 7.17
CA SER A 77 8.01 5.39 8.32
C SER A 77 8.65 5.99 9.56
N TYR A 78 7.84 6.29 10.55
CA TYR A 78 8.28 6.87 11.83
C TYR A 78 8.06 5.86 12.95
N LYS A 79 9.07 5.67 13.80
CA LYS A 79 8.90 4.95 15.05
C LYS A 79 8.09 5.81 16.02
N ILE A 80 7.10 5.21 16.68
CA ILE A 80 6.34 5.83 17.74
C ILE A 80 7.05 5.54 19.07
N GLU A 81 7.55 6.58 19.71
CA GLU A 81 8.19 6.49 21.02
C GLU A 81 7.15 6.65 22.12
N LEU A 82 6.94 5.59 22.89
CA LEU A 82 5.98 5.55 23.97
C LEU A 82 6.63 6.00 25.29
N PRO A 83 5.90 6.72 26.18
CA PRO A 83 6.41 7.09 27.49
C PRO A 83 6.66 5.87 28.39
N GLU A 84 7.54 6.02 29.38
CA GLU A 84 7.84 4.97 30.35
C GLU A 84 6.57 4.44 31.05
N GLY A 85 6.44 3.12 31.11
CA GLY A 85 5.31 2.44 31.72
C GLY A 85 4.07 2.31 30.84
N CYS A 86 4.10 2.77 29.60
CA CYS A 86 3.05 2.53 28.64
C CYS A 86 3.09 1.08 28.14
N ASP A 87 1.92 0.39 28.17
CA ASP A 87 1.77 -0.95 27.62
C ASP A 87 1.75 -0.90 26.10
N VAL A 88 2.82 -1.42 25.48
CA VAL A 88 3.04 -1.41 24.01
C VAL A 88 1.93 -2.17 23.27
N HIS A 89 1.50 -3.34 23.78
CA HIS A 89 0.47 -4.15 23.12
C HIS A 89 -0.91 -3.49 23.19
N LYS A 90 -1.22 -2.88 24.32
CA LYS A 90 -2.46 -2.10 24.48
C LYS A 90 -2.46 -0.90 23.54
N MET A 91 -1.32 -0.19 23.43
CA MET A 91 -1.18 0.93 22.52
C MET A 91 -1.27 0.49 21.05
N LEU A 92 -0.68 -0.63 20.68
CA LEU A 92 -0.81 -1.21 19.35
C LEU A 92 -2.29 -1.46 19.00
N GLY A 93 -3.07 -2.03 19.93
CA GLY A 93 -4.52 -2.20 19.74
C GLY A 93 -5.25 -0.88 19.52
N ASN A 94 -4.92 0.16 20.29
CA ASN A 94 -5.49 1.49 20.16
C ASN A 94 -5.14 2.13 18.79
N LEU A 95 -3.89 1.99 18.33
CA LEU A 95 -3.44 2.52 17.05
C LEU A 95 -4.09 1.80 15.86
N ARG A 96 -4.36 0.50 16.00
CA ARG A 96 -5.13 -0.25 14.98
C ARG A 96 -6.55 0.28 14.80
N ILE A 97 -7.19 0.77 15.87
CA ILE A 97 -8.50 1.43 15.76
C ILE A 97 -8.41 2.72 14.93
N LEU A 98 -7.35 3.51 15.13
CA LEU A 98 -7.12 4.70 14.30
C LEU A 98 -6.83 4.35 12.83
N GLU A 99 -6.10 3.28 12.58
CA GLU A 99 -5.83 2.76 11.22
C GLU A 99 -7.11 2.33 10.51
N GLU A 100 -8.07 1.72 11.22
CA GLU A 100 -9.39 1.37 10.66
C GLU A 100 -10.22 2.60 10.26
N GLU A 101 -10.02 3.73 10.93
CA GLU A 101 -10.72 4.99 10.64
C GLU A 101 -10.06 5.82 9.54
N ASP A 102 -8.74 5.71 9.36
CA ASP A 102 -7.96 6.46 8.37
C ASP A 102 -7.19 5.51 7.44
N PRO A 103 -7.66 5.32 6.19
CA PRO A 103 -7.01 4.43 5.23
C PRO A 103 -5.59 4.88 4.82
N MET A 104 -5.22 6.14 5.10
CA MET A 104 -3.88 6.68 4.84
C MET A 104 -2.89 6.39 5.97
N LEU A 105 -3.37 6.00 7.15
CA LEU A 105 -2.55 5.61 8.28
C LEU A 105 -2.25 4.11 8.19
N LYS A 106 -0.97 3.74 8.17
CA LYS A 106 -0.56 2.34 8.26
C LYS A 106 0.32 2.12 9.48
N ILE A 107 -0.11 1.26 10.38
CA ILE A 107 0.60 0.89 11.61
C ILE A 107 1.34 -0.42 11.37
N VAL A 108 2.64 -0.43 11.60
CA VAL A 108 3.51 -1.60 11.43
C VAL A 108 4.08 -1.99 12.79
N TRP A 109 3.84 -3.24 13.19
CA TRP A 109 4.45 -3.84 14.35
C TRP A 109 5.72 -4.59 13.97
N ASN A 110 6.84 -4.21 14.56
CA ASN A 110 8.11 -4.92 14.43
C ASN A 110 8.30 -5.84 15.65
N GLU A 111 8.05 -7.14 15.47
CA GLU A 111 8.16 -8.14 16.55
C GLU A 111 9.59 -8.29 17.07
N GLU A 112 10.60 -8.19 16.21
CA GLU A 112 12.01 -8.42 16.58
C GLU A 112 12.53 -7.29 17.49
N LEU A 113 12.11 -6.07 17.24
CA LEU A 113 12.52 -4.91 18.01
C LEU A 113 11.51 -4.51 19.10
N GLY A 114 10.29 -5.06 19.07
CA GLY A 114 9.22 -4.66 19.97
C GLY A 114 8.77 -3.21 19.75
N GLU A 115 8.80 -2.73 18.51
CA GLU A 115 8.56 -1.33 18.15
C GLU A 115 7.32 -1.17 17.29
N ILE A 116 6.61 -0.05 17.49
CA ILE A 116 5.48 0.37 16.65
C ILE A 116 5.96 1.46 15.70
N HIS A 117 5.70 1.28 14.41
CA HIS A 117 5.97 2.27 13.38
C HIS A 117 4.67 2.72 12.72
N ALA A 118 4.59 4.01 12.38
CA ALA A 118 3.52 4.58 11.57
C ALA A 118 4.09 5.02 10.22
N LYS A 119 3.45 4.61 9.11
CA LYS A 119 3.76 5.14 7.79
C LYS A 119 2.90 6.38 7.55
N LEU A 120 3.51 7.50 7.27
CA LEU A 120 2.91 8.83 7.16
C LEU A 120 3.47 9.59 5.95
N MET A 121 2.73 10.60 5.50
CA MET A 121 3.16 11.49 4.40
C MET A 121 4.12 12.58 4.84
N GLY A 122 4.11 12.97 6.13
CA GLY A 122 4.99 14.03 6.62
C GLY A 122 4.57 14.63 7.97
N ALA A 123 5.23 15.74 8.33
CA ALA A 123 5.16 16.35 9.66
C ALA A 123 3.75 16.75 10.12
N VAL A 124 2.89 17.21 9.22
CA VAL A 124 1.51 17.61 9.57
C VAL A 124 0.70 16.42 10.08
N GLN A 125 0.84 15.24 9.45
CA GLN A 125 0.16 14.04 9.92
C GLN A 125 0.70 13.55 11.27
N ILE A 126 1.99 13.75 11.54
CA ILE A 126 2.59 13.45 12.86
C ILE A 126 1.88 14.24 13.95
N GLU A 127 1.72 15.54 13.76
CA GLU A 127 1.08 16.41 14.76
C GLU A 127 -0.40 16.05 14.96
N ILE A 128 -1.11 15.73 13.88
CA ILE A 128 -2.50 15.25 13.95
C ILE A 128 -2.57 13.94 14.74
N LEU A 129 -1.70 12.97 14.41
CA LEU A 129 -1.68 11.67 15.07
C LEU A 129 -1.30 11.77 16.56
N LYS A 130 -0.33 12.63 16.91
CA LYS A 130 -0.01 12.94 18.32
C LYS A 130 -1.23 13.46 19.08
N SER A 131 -1.95 14.42 18.50
CA SER A 131 -3.16 15.00 19.10
C SER A 131 -4.25 13.94 19.29
N LEU A 132 -4.51 13.12 18.26
CA LEU A 132 -5.49 12.05 18.32
C LEU A 132 -5.17 11.00 19.41
N ILE A 133 -3.90 10.59 19.51
CA ILE A 133 -3.46 9.63 20.54
C ILE A 133 -3.65 10.22 21.93
N LYS A 134 -3.27 11.49 22.13
CA LYS A 134 -3.43 12.18 23.40
C LYS A 134 -4.90 12.33 23.77
N ASP A 135 -5.73 12.81 22.84
CA ASP A 135 -7.15 13.10 23.10
C ASP A 135 -7.96 11.83 23.37
N ARG A 136 -7.70 10.74 22.65
CA ARG A 136 -8.45 9.49 22.76
C ARG A 136 -7.93 8.54 23.84
N PHE A 137 -6.60 8.47 23.99
CA PHE A 137 -5.97 7.45 24.85
C PHE A 137 -5.22 8.05 26.04
N GLY A 138 -5.10 9.38 26.11
CA GLY A 138 -4.45 10.10 27.21
C GLY A 138 -2.94 9.87 27.30
N VAL A 139 -2.28 9.49 26.20
CA VAL A 139 -0.85 9.19 26.13
C VAL A 139 -0.16 10.21 25.26
N ASP A 140 0.90 10.85 25.78
CA ASP A 140 1.77 11.69 25.00
C ASP A 140 2.85 10.83 24.35
N VAL A 141 2.94 10.85 23.02
CA VAL A 141 3.90 10.08 22.24
C VAL A 141 4.85 11.01 21.48
N GLU A 142 6.06 10.53 21.21
CA GLU A 142 7.01 11.18 20.31
C GLU A 142 7.26 10.32 19.08
N PHE A 143 7.84 10.93 18.04
CA PHE A 143 8.19 10.27 16.79
C PHE A 143 9.67 10.49 16.51
N ASP A 144 10.33 9.47 15.96
CA ASP A 144 11.72 9.59 15.49
C ASP A 144 11.84 10.49 14.24
N THR A 145 13.04 10.56 13.66
CA THR A 145 13.32 11.35 12.45
C THR A 145 12.71 10.77 11.17
N GLY A 146 12.12 9.57 11.25
CA GLY A 146 11.52 8.88 10.13
C GLY A 146 12.51 8.27 9.14
N ASN A 147 12.12 7.17 8.55
CA ASN A 147 12.86 6.44 7.54
C ASN A 147 12.09 6.38 6.22
N ILE A 148 12.82 6.35 5.11
CA ILE A 148 12.22 6.18 3.79
C ILE A 148 11.71 4.74 3.65
N VAL A 149 10.51 4.58 3.13
CA VAL A 149 9.93 3.26 2.81
C VAL A 149 10.36 2.87 1.41
N TYR A 150 11.31 1.97 1.30
CA TYR A 150 11.71 1.37 0.04
C TYR A 150 10.79 0.22 -0.36
N LYS A 151 10.80 -0.14 -1.64
CA LYS A 151 10.18 -1.34 -2.19
C LYS A 151 11.20 -2.16 -2.98
N GLU A 152 10.88 -3.40 -3.29
CA GLU A 152 11.70 -4.26 -4.14
C GLU A 152 10.89 -4.79 -5.31
N THR A 153 11.56 -5.02 -6.43
CA THR A 153 10.99 -5.68 -7.62
C THR A 153 12.03 -6.60 -8.24
N ILE A 154 11.66 -7.29 -9.31
CA ILE A 154 12.56 -8.13 -10.10
C ILE A 154 12.73 -7.59 -11.51
N GLN A 155 13.86 -7.90 -12.14
CA GLN A 155 14.19 -7.49 -13.51
C GLN A 155 14.06 -8.61 -14.54
N ASN A 156 14.04 -9.87 -14.09
CA ASN A 156 13.98 -11.04 -14.95
C ASN A 156 12.83 -11.97 -14.53
N THR A 157 12.38 -12.79 -15.47
CA THR A 157 11.38 -13.84 -15.21
C THR A 157 12.05 -15.02 -14.53
N VAL A 158 11.45 -15.51 -13.46
CA VAL A 158 11.90 -16.68 -12.70
C VAL A 158 10.73 -17.61 -12.38
N GLU A 159 11.06 -18.87 -12.09
CA GLU A 159 10.12 -19.81 -11.51
C GLU A 159 10.46 -20.02 -10.03
N GLY A 160 9.46 -19.80 -9.18
CA GLY A 160 9.53 -20.11 -7.75
C GLY A 160 8.84 -21.42 -7.45
N VAL A 161 9.55 -22.36 -6.82
CA VAL A 161 8.99 -23.66 -6.42
C VAL A 161 8.96 -23.76 -4.90
N GLY A 162 7.79 -24.07 -4.37
CA GLY A 162 7.57 -24.30 -2.95
C GLY A 162 7.09 -25.72 -2.70
N HIS A 163 7.79 -26.42 -1.84
CA HIS A 163 7.46 -27.77 -1.44
C HIS A 163 7.32 -27.85 0.07
N PHE A 164 6.22 -28.45 0.54
CA PHE A 164 5.95 -28.66 1.95
C PHE A 164 5.55 -30.12 2.18
N GLU A 165 6.44 -30.90 2.79
CA GLU A 165 6.29 -32.35 3.00
C GLU A 165 6.81 -32.78 4.38
N PRO A 166 6.28 -32.24 5.50
CA PRO A 166 6.51 -32.88 6.79
C PRO A 166 5.64 -34.12 6.92
N LEU A 167 5.92 -34.95 7.95
CA LEU A 167 5.20 -36.20 8.15
C LEU A 167 3.67 -36.05 8.04
N ARG A 168 3.06 -36.79 7.11
CA ARG A 168 1.63 -36.79 6.78
C ARG A 168 1.08 -35.48 6.17
N HIS A 169 1.95 -34.65 5.61
CA HIS A 169 1.55 -33.44 4.87
C HIS A 169 2.24 -33.43 3.51
N TYR A 170 1.58 -32.86 2.50
CA TYR A 170 2.17 -32.69 1.19
C TYR A 170 1.50 -31.55 0.43
N ALA A 171 2.27 -30.59 -0.03
CA ALA A 171 1.85 -29.60 -1.01
C ALA A 171 3.03 -29.13 -1.86
N GLU A 172 2.81 -28.91 -3.14
CA GLU A 172 3.77 -28.36 -4.09
C GLU A 172 3.11 -27.24 -4.89
N VAL A 173 3.82 -26.12 -5.06
CA VAL A 173 3.37 -24.92 -5.75
C VAL A 173 4.47 -24.41 -6.67
N HIS A 174 4.14 -24.15 -7.93
CA HIS A 174 5.02 -23.54 -8.91
C HIS A 174 4.45 -22.19 -9.32
N LEU A 175 5.23 -21.13 -9.16
CA LEU A 175 4.88 -19.76 -9.47
C LEU A 175 5.83 -19.21 -10.52
N LYS A 176 5.30 -18.77 -11.66
CA LYS A 176 6.03 -17.91 -12.59
C LYS A 176 5.96 -16.48 -12.08
N MET A 177 7.10 -15.87 -11.86
CA MET A 177 7.24 -14.51 -11.39
C MET A 177 7.88 -13.66 -12.48
N GLU A 178 7.21 -12.61 -12.92
CA GLU A 178 7.61 -11.74 -14.04
C GLU A 178 7.66 -10.28 -13.60
N PRO A 179 8.60 -9.47 -14.13
CA PRO A 179 8.56 -8.03 -13.93
C PRO A 179 7.23 -7.45 -14.43
N GLY A 180 6.64 -6.53 -13.66
CA GLY A 180 5.48 -5.74 -14.03
C GLY A 180 5.85 -4.33 -14.47
N GLU A 181 4.87 -3.58 -14.97
CA GLU A 181 5.03 -2.15 -15.23
C GLU A 181 5.18 -1.38 -13.92
N ARG A 182 5.85 -0.23 -13.95
CA ARG A 182 5.98 0.64 -12.76
C ARG A 182 4.61 1.13 -12.30
N GLY A 183 4.36 1.00 -11.00
CA GLY A 183 3.07 1.33 -10.38
C GLY A 183 1.97 0.28 -10.56
N SER A 184 2.25 -0.87 -11.20
CA SER A 184 1.26 -1.94 -11.38
C SER A 184 0.97 -2.74 -10.10
N GLY A 185 1.82 -2.61 -9.08
CA GLY A 185 1.71 -3.39 -7.86
C GLY A 185 1.95 -4.88 -8.08
N ILE A 186 1.23 -5.73 -7.34
CA ILE A 186 1.29 -7.19 -7.50
C ILE A 186 0.06 -7.66 -8.26
N VAL A 187 0.28 -8.21 -9.46
CA VAL A 187 -0.76 -8.82 -10.29
C VAL A 187 -0.69 -10.33 -10.12
N ILE A 188 -1.80 -10.97 -9.76
CA ILE A 188 -1.86 -12.40 -9.48
C ILE A 188 -2.79 -13.09 -10.49
N GLY A 189 -2.36 -14.26 -10.98
CA GLY A 189 -3.13 -15.06 -11.92
C GLY A 189 -2.83 -16.56 -11.81
N THR A 190 -3.55 -17.35 -12.62
CA THR A 190 -3.33 -18.78 -12.75
C THR A 190 -3.41 -19.23 -14.21
N ASP A 191 -2.43 -20.02 -14.64
CA ASP A 191 -2.40 -20.75 -15.91
C ASP A 191 -2.40 -22.28 -15.65
N CYS A 192 -2.62 -22.69 -14.40
CA CYS A 192 -2.65 -24.09 -14.00
C CYS A 192 -3.95 -24.75 -14.46
N SER A 193 -3.86 -25.90 -15.13
CA SER A 193 -5.05 -26.67 -15.53
C SER A 193 -5.74 -27.33 -14.32
N GLU A 194 -7.06 -27.50 -14.39
CA GLU A 194 -7.84 -28.20 -13.36
C GLU A 194 -7.47 -29.69 -13.26
N ASP A 195 -6.99 -30.30 -14.35
CA ASP A 195 -6.50 -31.68 -14.34
C ASP A 195 -5.22 -31.85 -13.53
N MET A 196 -4.41 -30.81 -13.42
CA MET A 196 -3.18 -30.80 -12.65
C MET A 196 -3.42 -30.49 -11.18
N LEU A 197 -4.26 -29.49 -10.89
CA LEU A 197 -4.59 -29.08 -9.53
C LEU A 197 -6.05 -28.61 -9.50
N ASP A 198 -6.85 -29.17 -8.60
CA ASP A 198 -8.24 -28.80 -8.39
C ASP A 198 -8.42 -27.28 -8.17
N LYS A 199 -9.48 -26.72 -8.74
CA LYS A 199 -9.79 -25.28 -8.73
C LYS A 199 -9.87 -24.69 -7.31
N ASN A 200 -10.32 -25.47 -6.33
CA ASN A 200 -10.39 -24.99 -4.95
C ASN A 200 -8.99 -24.79 -4.36
N TRP A 201 -8.05 -25.69 -4.66
CA TRP A 201 -6.66 -25.51 -4.26
C TRP A 201 -5.99 -24.33 -4.97
N GLN A 202 -6.28 -24.14 -6.27
CA GLN A 202 -5.77 -22.97 -6.98
C GLN A 202 -6.25 -21.67 -6.34
N ARG A 203 -7.56 -21.54 -6.05
CA ARG A 203 -8.12 -20.37 -5.36
C ARG A 203 -7.48 -20.14 -4.00
N LEU A 204 -7.24 -21.20 -3.24
CA LEU A 204 -6.60 -21.12 -1.94
C LEU A 204 -5.16 -20.58 -2.05
N ILE A 205 -4.39 -21.05 -3.05
CA ILE A 205 -3.04 -20.55 -3.32
C ILE A 205 -3.07 -19.05 -3.66
N LEU A 206 -4.00 -18.61 -4.53
CA LEU A 206 -4.16 -17.20 -4.87
C LEU A 206 -4.53 -16.37 -3.63
N THR A 207 -5.40 -16.88 -2.76
CA THR A 207 -5.71 -16.24 -1.47
C THR A 207 -4.46 -16.10 -0.60
N HIS A 208 -3.62 -17.13 -0.52
CA HIS A 208 -2.38 -17.07 0.27
C HIS A 208 -1.34 -16.11 -0.31
N LEU A 209 -1.35 -15.85 -1.62
CA LEU A 209 -0.54 -14.80 -2.23
C LEU A 209 -1.00 -13.39 -1.84
N LEU A 210 -2.30 -13.19 -1.59
CA LEU A 210 -2.90 -11.90 -1.27
C LEU A 210 -2.98 -11.61 0.24
N GLU A 211 -2.98 -12.64 1.09
CA GLU A 211 -3.27 -12.48 2.52
C GLU A 211 -2.19 -11.70 3.31
N LYS A 212 -1.02 -11.49 2.71
CA LYS A 212 0.07 -10.71 3.33
C LYS A 212 0.96 -10.02 2.31
N GLU A 213 1.63 -8.96 2.75
CA GLU A 213 2.73 -8.34 2.01
C GLU A 213 3.95 -9.28 1.99
N HIS A 214 4.40 -9.65 0.79
CA HIS A 214 5.63 -10.44 0.63
C HIS A 214 6.84 -9.52 0.64
N ARG A 215 7.93 -9.99 1.24
CA ARG A 215 9.16 -9.22 1.39
C ARG A 215 10.23 -9.70 0.42
N GLY A 216 10.95 -8.75 -0.15
CA GLY A 216 12.09 -8.99 -1.03
C GLY A 216 13.31 -9.55 -0.31
N VAL A 217 14.39 -9.73 -1.05
CA VAL A 217 15.61 -10.41 -0.58
C VAL A 217 16.80 -9.47 -0.41
N LEU A 218 16.71 -8.22 -0.87
CA LEU A 218 17.79 -7.24 -0.74
C LEU A 218 17.80 -6.59 0.65
N THR A 219 16.69 -5.98 1.01
CA THR A 219 16.53 -5.23 2.27
C THR A 219 15.38 -5.73 3.13
N GLY A 220 14.57 -6.67 2.60
CA GLY A 220 13.33 -7.08 3.22
C GLY A 220 12.17 -6.10 3.03
N SER A 221 12.32 -5.16 2.11
CA SER A 221 11.26 -4.25 1.70
C SER A 221 10.15 -5.00 0.99
N VAL A 222 8.93 -4.43 0.99
CA VAL A 222 7.78 -5.05 0.34
C VAL A 222 8.00 -5.12 -1.17
N ILE A 223 7.66 -6.26 -1.79
CA ILE A 223 7.75 -6.41 -3.24
C ILE A 223 6.60 -5.70 -3.95
N THR A 224 6.87 -5.19 -5.15
CA THR A 224 5.89 -4.49 -6.00
C THR A 224 6.22 -4.69 -7.48
N ASP A 225 5.31 -4.26 -8.36
CA ASP A 225 5.51 -4.21 -9.82
C ASP A 225 5.93 -5.57 -10.40
N MET A 226 5.15 -6.58 -10.06
CA MET A 226 5.38 -7.96 -10.47
C MET A 226 4.07 -8.65 -10.83
N LYS A 227 4.16 -9.58 -11.79
CA LYS A 227 3.11 -10.55 -12.05
C LYS A 227 3.51 -11.91 -11.48
N ILE A 228 2.65 -12.50 -10.67
CA ILE A 228 2.84 -13.84 -10.10
C ILE A 228 1.74 -14.74 -10.62
N THR A 229 2.10 -15.75 -11.41
CA THR A 229 1.17 -16.68 -12.05
C THR A 229 1.39 -18.09 -11.51
N LEU A 230 0.33 -18.71 -10.97
CA LEU A 230 0.36 -20.11 -10.62
C LEU A 230 0.40 -20.96 -11.90
N THR A 231 1.48 -21.69 -12.13
CA THR A 231 1.68 -22.51 -13.33
C THR A 231 1.43 -23.98 -13.09
N ALA A 232 1.76 -24.48 -11.90
CA ALA A 232 1.55 -25.86 -11.51
C ALA A 232 1.41 -26.01 -9.98
N GLY A 233 0.81 -27.10 -9.57
CA GLY A 233 0.74 -27.48 -8.17
C GLY A 233 0.39 -28.95 -8.01
N ARG A 234 0.68 -29.50 -6.85
CA ARG A 234 0.36 -30.88 -6.54
C ARG A 234 -0.18 -31.05 -5.13
N ALA A 235 -1.26 -31.78 -5.01
CA ALA A 235 -1.87 -32.20 -3.77
C ALA A 235 -1.82 -33.72 -3.63
N HIS A 236 -1.84 -34.22 -2.41
CA HIS A 236 -1.98 -35.65 -2.12
C HIS A 236 -3.35 -35.90 -1.48
N LEU A 237 -4.15 -36.81 -2.04
CA LEU A 237 -5.54 -37.08 -1.65
C LEU A 237 -5.78 -37.29 -0.14
N LYS A 238 -4.78 -37.81 0.59
CA LYS A 238 -4.89 -38.15 2.02
C LYS A 238 -4.04 -37.28 2.95
N HIS A 239 -3.16 -36.47 2.37
CA HIS A 239 -2.09 -35.80 3.14
C HIS A 239 -1.99 -34.31 2.83
N THR A 240 -2.95 -33.72 2.11
CA THR A 240 -2.96 -32.29 1.84
C THR A 240 -4.05 -31.61 2.64
N GLU A 241 -3.66 -30.64 3.44
CA GLU A 241 -4.55 -29.71 4.14
C GLU A 241 -4.35 -28.28 3.66
N GLY A 242 -5.31 -27.39 3.90
CA GLY A 242 -5.22 -25.99 3.42
C GLY A 242 -3.98 -25.26 3.90
N GLY A 243 -3.55 -25.50 5.14
CA GLY A 243 -2.34 -24.91 5.70
C GLY A 243 -1.04 -25.34 5.02
N ASP A 244 -1.03 -26.49 4.34
CA ASP A 244 0.15 -26.99 3.61
C ASP A 244 0.42 -26.13 2.37
N PHE A 245 -0.66 -25.73 1.66
CA PHE A 245 -0.54 -24.82 0.53
C PHE A 245 -0.10 -23.42 0.94
N ARG A 246 -0.49 -22.93 2.14
CA ARG A 246 0.06 -21.69 2.67
C ARG A 246 1.58 -21.75 2.78
N GLN A 247 2.08 -22.80 3.38
CA GLN A 247 3.54 -22.99 3.56
C GLN A 247 4.26 -23.15 2.21
N ALA A 248 3.70 -23.97 1.31
CA ALA A 248 4.28 -24.18 -0.01
C ALA A 248 4.27 -22.88 -0.84
N THR A 249 3.20 -22.09 -0.80
CA THR A 249 3.09 -20.80 -1.50
C THR A 249 4.14 -19.81 -1.02
N TYR A 250 4.32 -19.65 0.30
CA TYR A 250 5.32 -18.74 0.85
C TYR A 250 6.75 -19.15 0.52
N ARG A 251 7.01 -20.46 0.50
CA ARG A 251 8.30 -21.02 0.06
C ARG A 251 8.54 -20.78 -1.43
N ALA A 252 7.51 -20.94 -2.28
CA ALA A 252 7.61 -20.67 -3.71
C ALA A 252 7.96 -19.20 -3.99
N VAL A 253 7.27 -18.26 -3.36
CA VAL A 253 7.60 -16.82 -3.48
C VAL A 253 9.04 -16.56 -3.03
N ARG A 254 9.43 -17.04 -1.85
CA ARG A 254 10.79 -16.82 -1.32
C ARG A 254 11.86 -17.42 -2.21
N GLN A 255 11.66 -18.64 -2.68
CA GLN A 255 12.61 -19.35 -3.54
C GLN A 255 12.76 -18.65 -4.91
N GLY A 256 11.66 -18.18 -5.51
CA GLY A 256 11.70 -17.40 -6.76
C GLY A 256 12.45 -16.07 -6.59
N LEU A 257 12.16 -15.32 -5.52
CA LEU A 257 12.87 -14.07 -5.23
C LEU A 257 14.37 -14.26 -5.00
N MET A 258 14.78 -15.40 -4.41
CA MET A 258 16.19 -15.75 -4.21
C MET A 258 16.94 -16.03 -5.52
N GLN A 259 16.25 -16.38 -6.59
CA GLN A 259 16.83 -16.64 -7.91
C GLN A 259 16.74 -15.44 -8.85
N ALA A 260 15.87 -14.48 -8.54
CA ALA A 260 15.64 -13.33 -9.36
C ALA A 260 16.76 -12.28 -9.24
N GLU A 261 16.94 -11.51 -10.30
CA GLU A 261 17.71 -10.27 -10.27
C GLU A 261 16.81 -9.20 -9.64
N SER A 262 16.95 -9.04 -8.32
CA SER A 262 16.14 -8.09 -7.55
C SER A 262 16.69 -6.67 -7.66
N MET A 263 15.78 -5.69 -7.62
CA MET A 263 16.09 -4.25 -7.69
C MET A 263 15.38 -3.52 -6.55
N LEU A 264 16.10 -2.61 -5.91
CA LEU A 264 15.53 -1.72 -4.90
C LEU A 264 14.88 -0.52 -5.60
N LEU A 265 13.73 -0.12 -5.10
CA LEU A 265 12.98 1.05 -5.56
C LEU A 265 12.86 2.05 -4.42
N GLU A 266 13.14 3.32 -4.72
CA GLU A 266 12.89 4.42 -3.78
C GLU A 266 11.68 5.27 -4.22
N PRO A 267 10.99 5.91 -3.26
CA PRO A 267 9.86 6.78 -3.59
C PRO A 267 10.34 8.11 -4.14
N TYR A 268 9.61 8.65 -5.11
CA TYR A 268 9.82 9.94 -5.75
C TYR A 268 8.64 10.88 -5.53
N TYR A 269 8.94 12.17 -5.46
CA TYR A 269 7.97 13.25 -5.52
C TYR A 269 8.03 13.95 -6.88
N ASP A 270 6.87 14.27 -7.45
CA ASP A 270 6.73 15.41 -8.33
C ASP A 270 6.70 16.67 -7.47
N PHE A 271 7.43 17.69 -7.85
CA PHE A 271 7.49 18.93 -7.11
C PHE A 271 7.21 20.16 -7.99
N GLN A 272 6.66 21.17 -7.36
CA GLN A 272 6.55 22.52 -7.89
C GLN A 272 7.21 23.46 -6.88
N LEU A 273 8.26 24.15 -7.33
CA LEU A 273 9.05 25.08 -6.52
C LEU A 273 8.90 26.49 -7.05
N GLU A 274 8.31 27.38 -6.26
CA GLU A 274 8.19 28.81 -6.55
C GLU A 274 9.22 29.59 -5.72
N ILE A 275 10.09 30.35 -6.41
CA ILE A 275 11.18 31.09 -5.76
C ILE A 275 11.45 32.43 -6.47
N PRO A 276 12.06 33.42 -5.77
CA PRO A 276 12.56 34.62 -6.44
C PRO A 276 13.57 34.28 -7.54
N SER A 277 13.44 34.93 -8.71
CA SER A 277 14.19 34.62 -9.92
C SER A 277 15.72 34.68 -9.73
N GLY A 278 16.21 35.49 -8.78
CA GLY A 278 17.63 35.52 -8.42
C GLY A 278 18.16 34.24 -7.75
N MET A 279 17.27 33.32 -7.33
CA MET A 279 17.64 32.08 -6.62
C MET A 279 17.59 30.81 -7.51
N ILE A 280 17.26 30.95 -8.80
CA ILE A 280 17.13 29.83 -9.75
C ILE A 280 18.40 28.98 -9.78
N GLY A 281 19.59 29.59 -9.89
CA GLY A 281 20.85 28.86 -9.99
C GLY A 281 21.13 27.97 -8.76
N ARG A 282 20.79 28.45 -7.56
CA ARG A 282 20.91 27.67 -6.34
C ARG A 282 19.92 26.51 -6.34
N ALA A 283 18.66 26.77 -6.62
CA ALA A 283 17.61 25.75 -6.65
C ALA A 283 17.93 24.62 -7.63
N LEU A 284 18.36 24.94 -8.84
CA LEU A 284 18.77 23.93 -9.85
C LEU A 284 19.95 23.09 -9.37
N THR A 285 20.94 23.72 -8.72
CA THR A 285 22.09 23.01 -8.14
C THR A 285 21.67 22.08 -7.01
N ASP A 286 20.79 22.54 -6.12
CA ASP A 286 20.31 21.74 -5.01
C ASP A 286 19.50 20.54 -5.52
N ILE A 287 18.59 20.72 -6.47
CA ILE A 287 17.79 19.65 -7.08
C ILE A 287 18.70 18.64 -7.78
N GLN A 288 19.70 19.10 -8.53
CA GLN A 288 20.67 18.20 -9.18
C GLN A 288 21.47 17.39 -8.15
N ARG A 289 21.88 18.02 -7.03
CA ARG A 289 22.59 17.33 -5.92
C ARG A 289 21.73 16.25 -5.28
N MET A 290 20.40 16.42 -5.26
CA MET A 290 19.43 15.44 -4.76
C MET A 290 19.05 14.37 -5.78
N ASN A 291 19.74 14.31 -6.94
CA ASN A 291 19.41 13.43 -8.06
C ASN A 291 18.00 13.69 -8.66
N GLY A 292 17.52 14.92 -8.54
CA GLY A 292 16.25 15.34 -9.14
C GLY A 292 16.42 15.80 -10.58
N GLU A 293 15.34 15.73 -11.32
CA GLU A 293 15.22 16.27 -12.67
C GLU A 293 14.23 17.44 -12.70
N THR A 294 14.54 18.44 -13.52
CA THR A 294 13.72 19.65 -13.65
C THR A 294 13.29 19.88 -15.09
N GLY A 295 12.07 20.38 -15.24
CA GLY A 295 11.61 20.99 -16.48
C GLY A 295 12.26 22.39 -16.71
N THR A 296 11.79 23.08 -17.73
CA THR A 296 12.24 24.45 -18.03
C THR A 296 11.64 25.42 -17.01
N PRO A 297 12.45 26.21 -16.27
CA PRO A 297 11.94 27.21 -15.35
C PRO A 297 11.05 28.25 -16.06
N GLN A 298 9.91 28.56 -15.46
CA GLN A 298 8.96 29.56 -15.97
C GLN A 298 9.01 30.78 -15.06
N THR A 299 9.36 31.94 -15.63
CA THR A 299 9.50 33.19 -14.90
C THR A 299 8.32 34.11 -15.15
N GLU A 300 7.65 34.54 -14.09
CA GLU A 300 6.58 35.52 -14.11
C GLU A 300 6.92 36.67 -13.14
N GLY A 301 7.31 37.81 -13.70
CA GLY A 301 7.76 38.96 -12.92
C GLY A 301 9.03 38.68 -12.12
N GLU A 302 8.98 38.77 -10.80
CA GLU A 302 10.11 38.56 -9.90
C GLU A 302 10.21 37.11 -9.38
N MET A 303 9.22 36.27 -9.68
CA MET A 303 9.14 34.87 -9.24
C MET A 303 9.38 33.90 -10.41
N THR A 304 9.91 32.75 -10.07
CA THR A 304 10.13 31.66 -11.03
C THR A 304 9.60 30.36 -10.45
N THR A 305 8.83 29.63 -11.26
CA THR A 305 8.34 28.31 -10.97
C THR A 305 9.21 27.28 -11.66
N ILE A 306 9.67 26.29 -10.90
CA ILE A 306 10.43 25.12 -11.36
C ILE A 306 9.62 23.89 -11.04
N GLU A 307 9.27 23.12 -12.06
CA GLU A 307 8.60 21.84 -11.94
C GLU A 307 9.58 20.71 -12.23
N GLY A 308 9.40 19.57 -11.60
CA GLY A 308 10.27 18.42 -11.79
C GLY A 308 9.92 17.26 -10.86
N TYR A 309 10.82 16.31 -10.77
CA TYR A 309 10.70 15.19 -9.83
C TYR A 309 12.04 14.89 -9.17
N ALA A 310 11.99 14.36 -7.96
CA ALA A 310 13.19 14.01 -7.20
C ALA A 310 12.89 12.94 -6.14
N PRO A 311 13.93 12.20 -5.68
CA PRO A 311 13.80 11.25 -4.58
C PRO A 311 13.29 11.91 -3.30
N VAL A 312 12.40 11.23 -2.62
CA VAL A 312 11.86 11.68 -1.31
C VAL A 312 12.99 11.91 -0.30
N THR A 313 14.05 11.11 -0.38
CA THR A 313 15.24 11.21 0.48
C THR A 313 15.86 12.62 0.50
N GLY A 314 15.90 13.29 -0.67
CA GLY A 314 16.40 14.65 -0.79
C GLY A 314 15.36 15.73 -0.50
N MET A 315 14.11 15.47 -0.89
CA MET A 315 13.05 16.49 -0.92
C MET A 315 12.30 16.68 0.40
N ARG A 316 12.27 15.67 1.28
CA ARG A 316 11.43 15.70 2.50
C ARG A 316 11.69 16.89 3.42
N ASP A 317 12.93 17.36 3.49
CA ASP A 317 13.34 18.48 4.36
C ASP A 317 13.67 19.75 3.55
N TYR A 318 13.59 19.69 2.22
CA TYR A 318 14.05 20.77 1.34
C TYR A 318 13.26 22.06 1.48
N GLN A 319 11.97 22.02 1.89
CA GLN A 319 11.18 23.22 2.19
C GLN A 319 11.86 24.11 3.26
N MET A 320 12.53 23.53 4.25
CA MET A 320 13.25 24.31 5.28
C MET A 320 14.46 25.03 4.66
N GLU A 321 15.18 24.39 3.76
CA GLU A 321 16.29 25.01 3.03
C GLU A 321 15.77 26.14 2.13
N VAL A 322 14.68 25.90 1.38
CA VAL A 322 14.02 26.89 0.53
C VAL A 322 13.63 28.10 1.35
N ASN A 323 12.97 27.93 2.48
CA ASN A 323 12.58 29.02 3.37
C ASN A 323 13.79 29.81 3.85
N SER A 324 14.91 29.14 4.15
CA SER A 324 16.13 29.76 4.64
C SER A 324 16.75 30.68 3.58
N TYR A 325 17.02 30.21 2.34
CA TYR A 325 17.72 31.00 1.36
C TYR A 325 16.82 32.01 0.63
N THR A 326 15.50 31.78 0.58
CA THR A 326 14.52 32.73 0.02
C THR A 326 13.97 33.71 1.06
N ARG A 327 14.37 33.61 2.33
CA ARG A 327 13.84 34.38 3.46
C ARG A 327 12.32 34.27 3.61
N GLY A 328 11.79 33.06 3.40
CA GLY A 328 10.37 32.76 3.49
C GLY A 328 9.53 33.13 2.28
N GLN A 329 10.13 33.57 1.17
CA GLN A 329 9.42 33.89 -0.08
C GLN A 329 9.25 32.68 -1.01
N GLY A 330 9.96 31.59 -0.74
CA GLY A 330 9.88 30.37 -1.54
C GLY A 330 8.81 29.42 -1.03
N HIS A 331 8.15 28.74 -1.97
CA HIS A 331 7.14 27.74 -1.67
C HIS A 331 7.43 26.46 -2.44
N LEU A 332 7.38 25.31 -1.74
CA LEU A 332 7.58 23.98 -2.32
C LEU A 332 6.33 23.15 -2.10
N THR A 333 5.76 22.66 -3.19
CA THR A 333 4.67 21.68 -3.16
C THR A 333 5.20 20.35 -3.69
N CYS A 334 4.97 19.26 -2.96
CA CYS A 334 5.36 17.92 -3.36
C CYS A 334 4.15 17.00 -3.40
N THR A 335 4.05 16.19 -4.47
CA THR A 335 3.05 15.13 -4.60
C THR A 335 3.75 13.81 -4.87
N PHE A 336 3.24 12.71 -4.32
CA PHE A 336 3.83 11.40 -4.54
C PHE A 336 3.70 10.99 -6.01
N ARG A 337 4.83 10.68 -6.65
CA ARG A 337 4.91 10.26 -8.05
C ARG A 337 4.83 8.75 -8.22
N GLY A 338 5.52 8.00 -7.37
CA GLY A 338 5.68 6.55 -7.48
C GLY A 338 7.04 6.09 -6.98
N TYR A 339 7.38 4.85 -7.30
CA TYR A 339 8.66 4.22 -6.95
C TYR A 339 9.51 4.02 -8.20
N GLU A 340 10.76 4.49 -8.13
CA GLU A 340 11.74 4.39 -9.21
C GLU A 340 13.03 3.72 -8.71
N PRO A 341 13.88 3.20 -9.62
CA PRO A 341 15.17 2.58 -9.25
C PRO A 341 16.15 3.52 -8.57
#